data_d7ef717673ad8d486700810d7e755a58
#
_entry.id   d7ef717673ad8d486700810d7e755a58
#
_cell.length_a   1.000
_cell.length_b   1.000
_cell.length_c   1.000
_cell.angle_alpha   90.00
_cell.angle_beta   90.00
_cell.angle_gamma   90.00
#
_symmetry.space_group_name_H-M   'P 1'
#
loop_
_entity.id
_entity.type
_entity.pdbx_description
1 polymer ?
#
loop_
_entity_poly.entity_id
_entity_poly.type
_entity_poly.pdbx_seq_one_letter_code
_entity_poly.pdbx_strand_id
1 'polypeptide(L)'
;AGLDRRAQYIRAPLTQRRYVSVFLSDEDKLFLPTARHIWDAMQSGDPVIHGSLSEEDSEAAYERLLSAAETAGKEPFESLSREHDASLAREEERGQTAFRSRRKAIERVGLPEVRQYRMARCEEEEREWRAEIDAARLIVPEVRPLLLLRIQPGGAA
;
A
#
# COMPACT_ATOMS: atom_id res chain seq x y z
N ALA A 1 29.90 22.63 -9.40
CA ALA A 1 29.40 21.38 -8.87
C ALA A 1 27.85 21.44 -8.89
N GLY A 2 27.26 21.08 -10.03
CA GLY A 2 25.83 20.97 -10.17
C GLY A 2 25.37 19.70 -9.48
N LEU A 3 24.72 19.83 -8.33
CA LEU A 3 23.97 18.74 -7.74
C LEU A 3 22.90 18.28 -8.71
N ASP A 4 23.03 17.07 -9.20
CA ASP A 4 22.06 16.43 -10.07
C ASP A 4 20.75 16.22 -9.28
N ARG A 5 19.83 17.17 -9.43
CA ARG A 5 18.52 17.11 -8.76
C ARG A 5 17.65 15.94 -9.23
N ARG A 6 18.10 15.16 -10.20
CA ARG A 6 17.38 13.98 -10.71
C ARG A 6 17.29 12.86 -9.68
N ALA A 7 18.25 12.72 -8.77
CA ALA A 7 18.22 11.67 -7.75
C ALA A 7 17.16 11.87 -6.65
N GLN A 8 16.51 13.03 -6.58
CA GLN A 8 15.52 13.33 -5.54
C GLN A 8 14.09 12.89 -5.87
N TYR A 9 13.82 12.38 -7.08
CA TYR A 9 12.48 11.98 -7.53
C TYR A 9 12.32 10.47 -7.79
N ILE A 10 13.27 9.65 -7.34
CA ILE A 10 13.01 8.21 -7.25
C ILE A 10 12.03 8.03 -6.09
N ARG A 11 10.75 8.00 -6.42
CA ARG A 11 9.73 7.59 -5.46
C ARG A 11 10.03 6.16 -5.03
N ALA A 12 10.41 6.01 -3.77
CA ALA A 12 10.29 4.70 -3.15
C ALA A 12 8.83 4.25 -3.32
N PRO A 13 8.58 3.01 -3.78
CA PRO A 13 7.22 2.52 -3.93
C PRO A 13 6.50 2.73 -2.60
N LEU A 14 5.39 3.48 -2.62
CA LEU A 14 4.57 3.76 -1.45
C LEU A 14 3.92 2.44 -1.03
N THR A 15 4.59 1.72 -0.14
CA THR A 15 4.02 0.54 0.48
C THR A 15 3.20 0.99 1.67
N GLN A 16 1.89 1.02 1.54
CA GLN A 16 1.00 1.23 2.67
C GLN A 16 0.69 -0.12 3.31
N ARG A 17 0.82 -0.19 4.63
CA ARG A 17 0.53 -1.38 5.42
C ARG A 17 -0.68 -1.14 6.30
N ARG A 18 -1.60 -2.09 6.33
CA ARG A 18 -2.70 -2.14 7.28
C ARG A 18 -2.65 -3.49 8.00
N TYR A 19 -2.83 -3.47 9.30
CA TYR A 19 -2.95 -4.67 10.10
C TYR A 19 -4.42 -4.98 10.31
N VAL A 20 -4.80 -6.19 10.02
CA VAL A 20 -6.17 -6.67 10.21
C VAL A 20 -6.10 -7.91 11.07
N SER A 21 -6.83 -7.90 12.19
CA SER A 21 -7.02 -9.07 13.03
C SER A 21 -8.31 -9.77 12.60
N VAL A 22 -8.22 -11.06 12.37
CA VAL A 22 -9.33 -11.90 11.92
C VAL A 22 -9.54 -12.98 12.96
N PHE A 23 -10.77 -13.17 13.42
CA PHE A 23 -11.17 -14.30 14.25
C PHE A 23 -12.14 -15.17 13.47
N LEU A 24 -11.82 -16.44 13.38
CA LEU A 24 -12.63 -17.45 12.76
C LEU A 24 -13.04 -18.48 13.81
N SER A 25 -14.34 -18.73 13.92
CA SER A 25 -14.84 -19.81 14.80
C SER A 25 -14.61 -21.18 14.16
N ASP A 26 -14.78 -22.24 14.94
CA ASP A 26 -14.74 -23.63 14.43
C ASP A 26 -15.82 -23.90 13.34
N GLU A 27 -16.87 -23.08 13.31
CA GLU A 27 -17.96 -23.13 12.32
C GLU A 27 -17.70 -22.22 11.09
N ASP A 28 -16.47 -21.75 10.90
CA ASP A 28 -16.05 -20.81 9.83
C ASP A 28 -16.76 -19.44 9.84
N LYS A 29 -17.28 -19.03 10.97
CA LYS A 29 -17.88 -17.71 11.13
C LYS A 29 -16.82 -16.65 11.42
N LEU A 30 -16.82 -15.58 10.62
CA LEU A 30 -15.90 -14.46 10.75
C LEU A 30 -16.42 -13.44 11.77
N PHE A 31 -15.58 -13.08 12.74
CA PHE A 31 -15.89 -12.10 13.79
C PHE A 31 -14.74 -11.09 13.94
N LEU A 32 -14.84 -9.95 13.24
CA LEU A 32 -13.82 -8.90 13.32
C LEU A 32 -13.77 -8.18 14.67
N PRO A 33 -14.91 -7.81 15.29
CA PRO A 33 -14.90 -7.20 16.62
C PRO A 33 -14.28 -8.09 17.70
N THR A 34 -14.56 -9.40 17.63
CA THR A 34 -14.00 -10.39 18.55
C THR A 34 -12.49 -10.50 18.41
N ALA A 35 -11.97 -10.50 17.19
CA ALA A 35 -10.53 -10.52 16.93
C ALA A 35 -9.81 -9.35 17.61
N ARG A 36 -10.39 -8.16 17.52
CA ARG A 36 -9.83 -6.97 18.15
C ARG A 36 -9.88 -7.06 19.68
N HIS A 37 -11.00 -7.47 20.22
CA HIS A 37 -11.16 -7.64 21.66
C HIS A 37 -10.17 -8.66 22.24
N ILE A 38 -9.97 -9.78 21.57
CA ILE A 38 -8.99 -10.80 21.96
C ILE A 38 -7.57 -10.23 21.92
N TRP A 39 -7.23 -9.49 20.86
CA TRP A 39 -5.92 -8.86 20.74
C TRP A 39 -5.67 -7.87 21.89
N ASP A 40 -6.63 -7.01 22.18
CA ASP A 40 -6.55 -6.05 23.30
C ASP A 40 -6.44 -6.77 24.66
N ALA A 41 -7.17 -7.86 24.86
CA ALA A 41 -7.09 -8.68 26.07
C ALA A 41 -5.73 -9.37 26.21
N MET A 42 -5.15 -9.85 25.11
CA MET A 42 -3.81 -10.45 25.12
C MET A 42 -2.71 -9.42 25.45
N GLN A 43 -2.86 -8.19 24.99
CA GLN A 43 -1.89 -7.12 25.29
C GLN A 43 -1.98 -6.63 26.75
N SER A 44 -3.17 -6.67 27.33
CA SER A 44 -3.40 -6.18 28.70
C SER A 44 -3.33 -7.28 29.76
N GLY A 45 -3.37 -8.54 29.38
CA GLY A 45 -3.35 -9.71 30.26
C GLY A 45 -2.02 -10.46 30.20
N ASP A 46 -1.97 -11.55 30.94
CA ASP A 46 -0.84 -12.49 30.96
C ASP A 46 -1.30 -13.82 30.32
N PRO A 47 -1.27 -13.92 28.99
CA PRO A 47 -1.79 -15.08 28.30
C PRO A 47 -0.92 -16.31 28.56
N VAL A 48 -1.55 -17.43 28.89
CA VAL A 48 -0.85 -18.70 29.08
C VAL A 48 -0.67 -19.38 27.73
N ILE A 49 0.57 -19.60 27.34
CA ILE A 49 0.92 -20.30 26.09
C ILE A 49 1.07 -21.79 26.42
N HIS A 50 0.17 -22.59 25.84
CA HIS A 50 0.14 -24.03 26.10
C HIS A 50 0.98 -24.88 25.13
N GLY A 51 1.43 -24.32 24.00
CA GLY A 51 2.23 -25.04 23.02
C GLY A 51 2.21 -24.40 21.64
N SER A 52 2.64 -25.14 20.64
CA SER A 52 2.58 -24.78 19.23
C SER A 52 1.61 -25.70 18.49
N LEU A 53 1.00 -25.18 17.44
CA LEU A 53 0.24 -26.00 16.49
C LEU A 53 1.19 -26.93 15.74
N SER A 54 0.70 -28.12 15.37
CA SER A 54 1.40 -28.96 14.40
C SER A 54 1.51 -28.26 13.06
N GLU A 55 2.44 -28.67 12.19
CA GLU A 55 2.59 -28.08 10.88
C GLU A 55 1.33 -28.26 10.03
N GLU A 56 0.75 -29.46 10.06
CA GLU A 56 -0.47 -29.83 9.35
C GLU A 56 -1.70 -29.02 9.83
N ASP A 57 -1.91 -28.89 11.14
CA ASP A 57 -2.98 -28.06 11.70
C ASP A 57 -2.78 -26.56 11.39
N SER A 58 -1.54 -26.11 11.34
CA SER A 58 -1.20 -24.72 11.02
C SER A 58 -1.52 -24.38 9.56
N GLU A 59 -1.21 -25.29 8.65
CA GLU A 59 -1.47 -25.10 7.22
C GLU A 59 -2.98 -25.06 6.93
N ALA A 60 -3.75 -26.02 7.44
CA ALA A 60 -5.20 -26.07 7.30
C ALA A 60 -5.88 -24.85 7.92
N ALA A 61 -5.46 -24.41 9.09
CA ALA A 61 -5.99 -23.21 9.74
C ALA A 61 -5.60 -21.94 8.97
N TYR A 62 -4.40 -21.90 8.40
CA TYR A 62 -3.93 -20.79 7.60
C TYR A 62 -4.76 -20.59 6.32
N GLU A 63 -5.03 -21.64 5.54
CA GLU A 63 -5.84 -21.56 4.34
C GLU A 63 -7.26 -21.03 4.61
N ARG A 64 -7.89 -21.52 5.68
CA ARG A 64 -9.20 -21.03 6.11
C ARG A 64 -9.17 -19.55 6.51
N LEU A 65 -8.16 -19.14 7.27
CA LEU A 65 -7.99 -17.75 7.70
C LEU A 65 -7.59 -16.83 6.56
N LEU A 66 -6.85 -17.30 5.57
CA LEU A 66 -6.46 -16.50 4.40
C LEU A 66 -7.69 -16.03 3.63
N SER A 67 -8.63 -16.93 3.32
CA SER A 67 -9.88 -16.57 2.65
C SER A 67 -10.71 -15.56 3.45
N ALA A 68 -10.77 -15.73 4.77
CA ALA A 68 -11.45 -14.78 5.65
C ALA A 68 -10.72 -13.43 5.72
N ALA A 69 -9.38 -13.41 5.73
CA ALA A 69 -8.57 -12.22 5.73
C ALA A 69 -8.68 -11.44 4.41
N GLU A 70 -8.72 -12.12 3.28
CA GLU A 70 -8.97 -11.49 1.98
C GLU A 70 -10.33 -10.79 1.94
N THR A 71 -11.37 -11.47 2.47
CA THR A 71 -12.71 -10.89 2.57
C THR A 71 -12.72 -9.65 3.48
N ALA A 72 -12.10 -9.75 4.65
CA ALA A 72 -12.00 -8.64 5.61
C ALA A 72 -11.10 -7.49 5.11
N GLY A 73 -10.12 -7.81 4.28
CA GLY A 73 -9.19 -6.86 3.68
C GLY A 73 -9.77 -6.05 2.51
N LYS A 74 -10.88 -6.49 1.94
CA LYS A 74 -11.46 -5.87 0.73
C LYS A 74 -11.83 -4.41 0.93
N GLU A 75 -12.59 -4.08 1.96
CA GLU A 75 -13.00 -2.70 2.26
C GLU A 75 -11.82 -1.76 2.58
N PRO A 76 -10.86 -2.13 3.46
CA PRO A 76 -9.64 -1.37 3.66
C PRO A 76 -8.83 -1.16 2.37
N PHE A 77 -8.73 -2.18 1.52
CA PHE A 77 -8.03 -2.08 0.25
C PHE A 77 -8.73 -1.09 -0.71
N GLU A 78 -10.04 -1.18 -0.86
CA GLU A 78 -10.83 -0.26 -1.68
C GLU A 78 -10.70 1.20 -1.18
N SER A 79 -10.65 1.41 0.14
CA SER A 79 -10.41 2.74 0.71
C SER A 79 -9.02 3.27 0.36
N LEU A 80 -7.98 2.44 0.53
CA LEU A 80 -6.61 2.80 0.18
C LEU A 80 -6.44 3.07 -1.32
N SER A 81 -7.08 2.27 -2.17
CA SER A 81 -7.07 2.47 -3.62
C SER A 81 -7.67 3.82 -4.01
N ARG A 82 -8.83 4.15 -3.46
CA ARG A 82 -9.47 5.47 -3.70
C ARG A 82 -8.62 6.64 -3.24
N GLU A 83 -7.98 6.53 -2.08
CA GLU A 83 -7.07 7.57 -1.57
C GLU A 83 -5.84 7.74 -2.47
N HIS A 84 -5.29 6.62 -2.94
CA HIS A 84 -4.16 6.60 -3.85
C HIS A 84 -4.51 7.23 -5.20
N ASP A 85 -5.62 6.83 -5.82
CA ASP A 85 -6.09 7.39 -7.08
C ASP A 85 -6.33 8.90 -6.98
N ALA A 86 -6.95 9.36 -5.89
CA ALA A 86 -7.15 10.77 -5.64
C ALA A 86 -5.81 11.53 -5.45
N SER A 87 -4.81 10.88 -4.88
CA SER A 87 -3.46 11.45 -4.73
C SER A 87 -2.76 11.56 -6.09
N LEU A 88 -2.83 10.50 -6.90
CA LEU A 88 -2.24 10.48 -8.24
C LEU A 88 -2.90 11.52 -9.17
N ALA A 89 -4.23 11.64 -9.12
CA ALA A 89 -4.95 12.64 -9.90
C ALA A 89 -4.49 14.08 -9.58
N ARG A 90 -4.33 14.39 -8.29
CA ARG A 90 -3.80 15.70 -7.87
C ARG A 90 -2.37 15.94 -8.33
N GLU A 91 -1.56 14.91 -8.32
CA GLU A 91 -0.18 15.00 -8.77
C GLU A 91 -0.10 15.18 -10.28
N GLU A 92 -0.93 14.46 -11.02
CA GLU A 92 -1.05 14.60 -12.48
C GLU A 92 -1.45 16.02 -12.86
N GLU A 93 -2.44 16.61 -12.20
CA GLU A 93 -2.86 17.99 -12.41
C GLU A 93 -1.72 19.00 -12.14
N ARG A 94 -1.01 18.80 -11.03
CA ARG A 94 0.15 19.65 -10.65
C ARG A 94 1.29 19.54 -11.68
N GLY A 95 1.62 18.32 -12.09
CA GLY A 95 2.66 18.06 -13.06
C GLY A 95 2.33 18.68 -14.44
N GLN A 96 1.11 18.45 -14.92
CA GLN A 96 0.63 19.05 -16.17
C GLN A 96 0.72 20.58 -16.14
N THR A 97 0.34 21.20 -15.01
CA THR A 97 0.43 22.65 -14.83
C THR A 97 1.89 23.13 -14.83
N ALA A 98 2.78 22.39 -14.16
CA ALA A 98 4.20 22.71 -14.11
C ALA A 98 4.86 22.61 -15.50
N PHE A 99 4.60 21.53 -16.26
CA PHE A 99 5.12 21.38 -17.61
C PHE A 99 4.55 22.42 -18.58
N ARG A 100 3.27 22.77 -18.47
CA ARG A 100 2.66 23.85 -19.27
C ARG A 100 3.33 25.19 -18.98
N SER A 101 3.57 25.52 -17.73
CA SER A 101 4.24 26.76 -17.33
C SER A 101 5.68 26.81 -17.79
N ARG A 102 6.40 25.66 -17.72
CA ARG A 102 7.77 25.54 -18.20
C ARG A 102 7.86 25.71 -19.71
N ARG A 103 6.96 25.14 -20.51
CA ARG A 103 6.89 25.35 -21.96
C ARG A 103 6.71 26.82 -22.31
N LYS A 104 5.76 27.51 -21.65
CA LYS A 104 5.58 28.96 -21.85
C LYS A 104 6.82 29.78 -21.51
N ALA A 105 7.59 29.37 -20.51
CA ALA A 105 8.86 30.04 -20.19
C ALA A 105 9.95 29.79 -21.25
N ILE A 106 10.01 28.57 -21.79
CA ILE A 106 10.96 28.21 -22.85
C ILE A 106 10.64 28.95 -24.15
N GLU A 107 9.38 29.15 -24.49
CA GLU A 107 8.96 29.91 -25.70
C GLU A 107 9.49 31.34 -25.69
N ARG A 108 9.73 31.93 -24.53
CA ARG A 108 10.28 33.29 -24.38
C ARG A 108 11.80 33.38 -24.58
N VAL A 109 12.48 32.25 -24.73
CA VAL A 109 13.94 32.23 -24.98
C VAL A 109 14.22 32.72 -26.38
N GLY A 110 15.01 33.81 -26.49
CA GLY A 110 15.29 34.49 -27.74
C GLY A 110 16.16 33.69 -28.71
N LEU A 111 17.05 32.81 -28.21
CA LEU A 111 17.95 32.00 -29.04
C LEU A 111 17.24 30.74 -29.56
N PRO A 112 17.01 30.60 -30.89
CA PRO A 112 16.22 29.50 -31.44
C PRO A 112 16.78 28.12 -31.09
N GLU A 113 18.07 27.92 -31.21
CA GLU A 113 18.74 26.63 -30.91
C GLU A 113 18.60 26.23 -29.45
N VAL A 114 18.78 27.20 -28.54
CA VAL A 114 18.62 26.96 -27.10
C VAL A 114 17.16 26.66 -26.75
N ARG A 115 16.22 27.34 -27.39
CA ARG A 115 14.80 27.13 -27.24
C ARG A 115 14.42 25.71 -27.70
N GLN A 116 14.86 25.30 -28.87
CA GLN A 116 14.61 23.96 -29.42
C GLN A 116 15.18 22.87 -28.51
N TYR A 117 16.42 22.99 -28.07
CA TYR A 117 17.04 22.05 -27.16
C TYR A 117 16.28 21.93 -25.84
N ARG A 118 15.90 23.08 -25.24
CA ARG A 118 15.15 23.08 -23.97
C ARG A 118 13.75 22.50 -24.11
N MET A 119 13.10 22.74 -25.28
CA MET A 119 11.77 22.19 -25.55
C MET A 119 11.83 20.67 -25.66
N ALA A 120 12.74 20.12 -26.46
CA ALA A 120 12.93 18.68 -26.62
C ALA A 120 13.20 17.99 -25.26
N ARG A 121 14.05 18.61 -24.44
CA ARG A 121 14.32 18.08 -23.09
C ARG A 121 13.09 18.14 -22.18
N CYS A 122 12.30 19.20 -22.25
CA CYS A 122 11.07 19.33 -21.47
C CYS A 122 10.04 18.27 -21.86
N GLU A 123 9.91 17.96 -23.15
CA GLU A 123 9.02 16.92 -23.67
C GLU A 123 9.47 15.51 -23.25
N GLU A 124 10.77 15.28 -23.20
CA GLU A 124 11.32 14.00 -22.72
C GLU A 124 11.05 13.79 -21.21
N GLU A 125 11.34 14.80 -20.40
CA GLU A 125 11.08 14.78 -18.97
C GLU A 125 9.56 14.61 -18.67
N GLU A 126 8.69 15.20 -19.50
CA GLU A 126 7.24 15.02 -19.36
C GLU A 126 6.80 13.60 -19.71
N ARG A 127 7.40 12.97 -20.72
CA ARG A 127 7.12 11.56 -21.07
C ARG A 127 7.56 10.61 -19.96
N GLU A 128 8.76 10.79 -19.42
CA GLU A 128 9.27 10.01 -18.31
C GLU A 128 8.35 10.13 -17.07
N TRP A 129 7.99 11.35 -16.73
CA TRP A 129 7.08 11.61 -15.62
C TRP A 129 5.70 10.97 -15.83
N ARG A 130 5.12 11.01 -17.03
CA ARG A 130 3.85 10.34 -17.33
C ARG A 130 3.95 8.83 -17.17
N ALA A 131 5.04 8.25 -17.67
CA ALA A 131 5.28 6.82 -17.51
C ALA A 131 5.39 6.42 -16.03
N GLU A 132 6.00 7.26 -15.18
CA GLU A 132 6.06 7.04 -13.73
C GLU A 132 4.66 7.10 -13.08
N ILE A 133 3.84 8.07 -13.47
CA ILE A 133 2.44 8.18 -12.99
C ILE A 133 1.63 6.95 -13.40
N ASP A 134 1.76 6.52 -14.65
CA ASP A 134 1.03 5.34 -15.15
C ASP A 134 1.49 4.06 -14.44
N ALA A 135 2.77 3.90 -14.20
CA ALA A 135 3.31 2.78 -13.42
C ALA A 135 2.82 2.81 -11.95
N ALA A 136 2.66 3.99 -11.38
CA ALA A 136 2.16 4.15 -10.01
C ALA A 136 0.67 3.84 -9.87
N ARG A 137 -0.10 3.76 -10.95
CA ARG A 137 -1.52 3.34 -10.93
C ARG A 137 -1.71 1.86 -10.60
N LEU A 138 -0.67 1.05 -10.86
CA LEU A 138 -0.73 -0.37 -10.57
C LEU A 138 -0.57 -0.60 -9.06
N ILE A 139 -1.67 -0.99 -8.41
CA ILE A 139 -1.68 -1.38 -7.01
C ILE A 139 -1.86 -2.89 -6.94
N VAL A 140 -0.94 -3.56 -6.26
CA VAL A 140 -1.01 -5.01 -6.03
C VAL A 140 -1.31 -5.24 -4.55
N PRO A 141 -2.51 -5.76 -4.21
CA PRO A 141 -2.78 -6.17 -2.83
C PRO A 141 -1.99 -7.42 -2.49
N GLU A 142 -1.41 -7.43 -1.31
CA GLU A 142 -0.73 -8.60 -0.77
C GLU A 142 -1.16 -8.81 0.67
N VAL A 143 -1.63 -10.01 0.99
CA VAL A 143 -1.97 -10.43 2.35
C VAL A 143 -0.82 -11.27 2.88
N ARG A 144 -0.23 -10.82 4.00
CA ARG A 144 0.85 -11.55 4.68
C ARG A 144 0.42 -11.91 6.09
N PRO A 145 0.43 -13.18 6.45
CA PRO A 145 0.20 -13.59 7.83
C PRO A 145 1.38 -13.14 8.69
N LEU A 146 1.08 -12.63 9.86
CA LEU A 146 2.08 -12.26 10.85
C LEU A 146 2.06 -13.20 12.03
N LEU A 147 0.88 -13.65 12.44
CA LEU A 147 0.68 -14.49 13.62
C LEU A 147 -0.59 -15.29 13.44
N LEU A 148 -0.53 -16.56 13.75
CA LEU A 148 -1.66 -17.48 13.83
C LEU A 148 -1.78 -17.98 15.26
N LEU A 149 -2.95 -17.80 15.86
CA LEU A 149 -3.24 -18.21 17.23
C LEU A 149 -4.48 -19.10 17.26
N ARG A 150 -4.37 -20.22 17.95
CA ARG A 150 -5.53 -21.00 18.36
C ARG A 150 -5.89 -20.65 19.80
N ILE A 151 -7.12 -20.22 20.01
CA ILE A 151 -7.61 -19.81 21.31
C ILE A 151 -8.50 -20.92 21.84
N GLN A 152 -8.16 -21.41 23.01
CA GLN A 152 -8.98 -22.37 23.72
C GLN A 152 -9.60 -21.69 24.95
N PRO A 153 -10.89 -21.96 25.28
CA PRO A 153 -11.45 -21.49 26.53
C PRO A 153 -10.61 -22.06 27.65
N GLY A 154 -10.20 -21.21 28.59
CA GLY A 154 -9.46 -21.65 29.76
C GLY A 154 -10.28 -22.71 30.48
N GLY A 155 -9.76 -23.92 30.55
CA GLY A 155 -10.33 -24.95 31.40
C GLY A 155 -10.25 -24.44 32.82
N ALA A 156 -11.40 -24.35 33.51
CA ALA A 156 -11.40 -24.17 34.92
C ALA A 156 -10.61 -25.34 35.51
N ALA A 157 -9.47 -25.01 36.14
CA ALA A 157 -8.70 -25.95 36.94
C ALA A 157 -9.45 -26.26 38.25
#